data_205b6e8158db86418919a04acfab9009
#
_entry.id   205b6e8158db86418919a04acfab9009
#
_cell.length_a   1.000
_cell.length_b   1.000
_cell.length_c   1.000
_cell.angle_alpha   90.00
_cell.angle_beta   90.00
_cell.angle_gamma   90.00
#
_symmetry.space_group_name_H-M   'P 1'
#
loop_
_entity.id
_entity.type
_entity.pdbx_description
1 polymer ?
#
loop_
_entity_poly.entity_id
_entity_poly.type
_entity_poly.pdbx_seq_one_letter_code
_entity_poly.pdbx_strand_id
1 'polypeptide(L)'
;MKQILLTILINVFLIKAYSRTDKIKVFLSCNCDDSYIKQNTLLFDYVRDRTLSDIEVFVFDISNASGGRNFTFEYKGKNDFQNKENKISTNITQNLTFNEAREVLLKIYKMGMVHFLQNTVFQNQVDVSFNDQMDIPQEMSFDQWKNWVFEISGSFNFENEESINEEEYNVGFDIDRVTEMWRVRSYFRQRRAVKFYSGDEENYTSERNSTYFSGSLVKSISDHFSTGIFGSYQKDTFRNYESFFNFSPALEYNFIPYNEVLTREITLAYKLGYNFYEYLEETLYGFLHQKMFNQSLTLNLRFREKWGSIYSYMVASQFLDQPDQNRLTLNNNINLRIVRGLSLRISGSFQLIRDQINLPKGEASIEDLLLRQRQISTNYQNRISMGLSYTFGSIFNNIVNTRL
;
A
#
# COMPACT_ATOMS: atom_id res chain seq x y z
N MET A 1 19.82 72.29 -2.72
CA MET A 1 18.59 71.45 -2.77
C MET A 1 18.71 70.21 -3.61
N LYS A 2 19.22 70.22 -4.82
CA LYS A 2 19.35 68.97 -5.66
C LYS A 2 20.26 67.87 -5.04
N GLN A 3 21.35 68.28 -4.36
CA GLN A 3 22.24 67.25 -3.72
C GLN A 3 21.63 66.62 -2.49
N ILE A 4 20.82 67.33 -1.71
CA ILE A 4 20.12 66.80 -0.53
C ILE A 4 19.02 65.78 -0.96
N LEU A 5 18.34 66.10 -2.07
CA LEU A 5 17.31 65.14 -2.61
C LEU A 5 17.93 63.85 -3.13
N LEU A 6 19.12 63.93 -3.73
CA LEU A 6 19.84 62.75 -4.23
C LEU A 6 20.32 61.83 -3.08
N THR A 7 20.80 62.42 -1.99
CA THR A 7 21.27 61.69 -0.80
C THR A 7 20.12 61.01 -0.06
N ILE A 8 18.93 61.59 -0.02
CA ILE A 8 17.74 61.03 0.57
C ILE A 8 17.21 59.88 -0.30
N LEU A 9 17.25 60.03 -1.64
CA LEU A 9 16.84 58.93 -2.55
C LEU A 9 17.78 57.73 -2.47
N ILE A 10 19.09 57.90 -2.33
CA ILE A 10 20.06 56.81 -2.18
C ILE A 10 19.89 56.12 -0.83
N ASN A 11 19.60 56.85 0.26
CA ASN A 11 19.33 56.25 1.56
C ASN A 11 17.99 55.46 1.61
N VAL A 12 16.97 55.93 0.88
CA VAL A 12 15.70 55.17 0.77
C VAL A 12 15.86 53.89 -0.04
N PHE A 13 16.79 53.85 -1.02
CA PHE A 13 17.10 52.61 -1.76
C PHE A 13 17.99 51.65 -0.96
N LEU A 14 18.85 52.17 -0.05
CA LEU A 14 19.70 51.32 0.81
C LEU A 14 18.95 50.69 1.99
N ILE A 15 17.81 51.25 2.41
CA ILE A 15 16.98 50.67 3.49
C ILE A 15 16.15 49.48 3.02
N LYS A 16 16.04 49.17 1.73
CA LYS A 16 15.36 47.99 1.20
C LYS A 16 16.23 46.75 1.09
N ALA A 17 17.46 46.75 1.52
CA ALA A 17 18.26 45.57 1.78
C ALA A 17 18.01 45.04 3.22
N TYR A 18 16.74 45.01 3.66
CA TYR A 18 16.39 44.19 4.81
C TYR A 18 16.61 42.74 4.38
N SER A 19 17.65 42.14 4.90
CA SER A 19 17.94 40.70 4.80
C SER A 19 16.67 39.94 5.11
N ARG A 20 15.93 39.57 4.07
CA ARG A 20 14.94 38.49 4.18
C ARG A 20 15.79 37.29 4.49
N THR A 21 15.84 36.86 5.75
CA THR A 21 16.40 35.56 6.11
C THR A 21 15.62 34.56 5.29
N ASP A 22 16.22 34.07 4.21
CA ASP A 22 15.58 33.07 3.36
C ASP A 22 15.30 31.87 4.26
N LYS A 23 14.00 31.53 4.38
CA LYS A 23 13.60 30.34 5.12
C LYS A 23 14.22 29.10 4.49
N ILE A 24 14.52 28.13 5.31
CA ILE A 24 15.03 26.84 4.85
C ILE A 24 14.01 26.20 3.93
N LYS A 25 14.42 25.85 2.72
CA LYS A 25 13.56 25.19 1.71
C LYS A 25 13.53 23.69 1.93
N VAL A 26 12.33 23.16 2.15
CA VAL A 26 12.13 21.75 2.43
C VAL A 26 11.32 21.09 1.31
N PHE A 27 11.84 20.00 0.79
CA PHE A 27 11.07 19.09 -0.04
C PHE A 27 10.54 17.95 0.84
N LEU A 28 9.22 17.83 0.93
CA LEU A 28 8.54 16.77 1.69
C LEU A 28 7.84 15.80 0.72
N SER A 29 8.19 14.53 0.80
CA SER A 29 7.54 13.43 0.08
C SER A 29 6.97 12.45 1.08
N CYS A 30 5.65 12.44 1.25
CA CYS A 30 4.94 11.67 2.25
C CYS A 30 3.63 11.13 1.68
N ASN A 31 3.28 9.91 2.04
CA ASN A 31 1.93 9.37 1.91
C ASN A 31 1.20 9.55 3.25
N CYS A 32 1.15 10.79 3.73
CA CYS A 32 0.55 11.21 5.00
C CYS A 32 -0.14 12.57 4.82
N ASP A 33 -0.72 13.15 5.89
CA ASP A 33 -1.29 14.50 5.87
C ASP A 33 -0.16 15.55 5.85
N ASP A 34 0.42 15.75 4.66
CA ASP A 34 1.49 16.72 4.43
C ASP A 34 1.02 18.18 4.65
N SER A 35 -0.27 18.42 4.41
CA SER A 35 -0.90 19.72 4.66
C SER A 35 -0.86 20.09 6.14
N TYR A 36 -1.13 19.13 7.01
CA TYR A 36 -1.06 19.32 8.45
C TYR A 36 0.38 19.62 8.91
N ILE A 37 1.36 18.90 8.38
CA ILE A 37 2.79 19.17 8.68
C ILE A 37 3.16 20.58 8.26
N LYS A 38 2.82 21.00 7.03
CA LYS A 38 3.13 22.32 6.49
C LYS A 38 2.50 23.47 7.29
N GLN A 39 1.24 23.30 7.71
CA GLN A 39 0.54 24.29 8.54
C GLN A 39 1.16 24.48 9.92
N ASN A 40 1.73 23.42 10.49
CA ASN A 40 2.28 23.40 11.84
C ASN A 40 3.81 23.59 11.89
N THR A 41 4.44 23.93 10.75
CA THR A 41 5.89 24.15 10.63
C THR A 41 6.20 25.32 9.70
N LEU A 42 5.62 26.47 9.99
CA LEU A 42 5.73 27.72 9.22
C LEU A 42 7.15 28.30 9.15
N LEU A 43 8.08 27.73 9.91
CA LEU A 43 9.50 28.07 9.88
C LEU A 43 10.14 27.74 8.52
N PHE A 44 9.59 26.78 7.78
CA PHE A 44 10.12 26.27 6.53
C PHE A 44 9.33 26.77 5.33
N ASP A 45 10.02 26.90 4.18
CA ASP A 45 9.40 27.07 2.86
C ASP A 45 9.38 25.75 2.14
N TYR A 46 8.18 25.21 1.92
CA TYR A 46 8.00 23.93 1.23
C TYR A 46 8.05 24.11 -0.27
N VAL A 47 8.95 23.38 -0.92
CA VAL A 47 9.15 23.42 -2.36
C VAL A 47 8.62 22.16 -3.03
N ARG A 48 8.04 22.31 -4.23
CA ARG A 48 7.52 21.18 -5.02
C ARG A 48 8.62 20.43 -5.76
N ASP A 49 9.72 21.12 -6.03
CA ASP A 49 10.85 20.54 -6.72
C ASP A 49 12.00 20.31 -5.75
N ARG A 50 12.37 19.06 -5.63
CA ARG A 50 13.44 18.61 -4.76
C ARG A 50 14.81 19.22 -5.10
N THR A 51 15.04 19.62 -6.38
CA THR A 51 16.31 20.27 -6.77
C THR A 51 16.51 21.62 -6.13
N LEU A 52 15.43 22.27 -5.69
CA LEU A 52 15.43 23.58 -5.06
C LEU A 52 15.44 23.53 -3.53
N SER A 53 15.44 22.33 -2.93
CA SER A 53 15.41 22.19 -1.48
C SER A 53 16.80 22.23 -0.85
N ASP A 54 16.86 22.72 0.37
CA ASP A 54 18.02 22.64 1.25
C ASP A 54 17.98 21.37 2.10
N ILE A 55 16.77 20.87 2.40
CA ILE A 55 16.52 19.61 3.11
C ILE A 55 15.49 18.81 2.34
N GLU A 56 15.79 17.53 2.10
CA GLU A 56 14.85 16.54 1.57
C GLU A 56 14.34 15.68 2.71
N VAL A 57 13.02 15.51 2.80
CA VAL A 57 12.38 14.61 3.75
C VAL A 57 11.56 13.60 2.97
N PHE A 58 11.93 12.33 3.08
CA PHE A 58 11.18 11.21 2.53
C PHE A 58 10.54 10.42 3.67
N VAL A 59 9.25 10.17 3.56
CA VAL A 59 8.52 9.37 4.54
C VAL A 59 8.05 8.10 3.85
N PHE A 60 8.63 6.98 4.26
CA PHE A 60 8.25 5.65 3.82
C PHE A 60 7.36 5.03 4.88
N ASP A 61 6.35 4.29 4.45
CA ASP A 61 5.49 3.55 5.34
C ASP A 61 5.34 2.10 4.91
N ILE A 62 5.28 1.21 5.88
CA ILE A 62 5.01 -0.21 5.70
C ILE A 62 3.93 -0.62 6.68
N SER A 63 2.93 -1.36 6.19
CA SER A 63 1.94 -1.98 7.06
C SER A 63 2.63 -2.99 7.99
N ASN A 64 2.36 -2.89 9.28
CA ASN A 64 2.80 -3.88 10.24
C ASN A 64 1.74 -4.99 10.39
N ALA A 65 2.08 -6.03 11.15
CA ALA A 65 1.20 -7.17 11.37
C ALA A 65 -0.09 -6.83 12.14
N SER A 66 -0.07 -5.70 12.87
CA SER A 66 -1.19 -5.25 13.70
C SER A 66 -2.18 -4.35 12.98
N GLY A 67 -2.21 -4.37 11.64
CA GLY A 67 -3.05 -3.45 10.86
C GLY A 67 -2.63 -1.99 10.93
N GLY A 68 -1.66 -1.65 11.79
CA GLY A 68 -1.03 -0.34 11.84
C GLY A 68 0.04 -0.15 10.77
N ARG A 69 0.77 0.96 10.85
CA ARG A 69 1.83 1.31 9.89
C ARG A 69 3.09 1.77 10.61
N ASN A 70 4.23 1.27 10.18
CA ASN A 70 5.52 1.80 10.57
C ASN A 70 5.93 2.88 9.58
N PHE A 71 6.16 4.09 10.07
CA PHE A 71 6.63 5.24 9.29
C PHE A 71 8.11 5.45 9.55
N THR A 72 8.88 5.58 8.48
CA THR A 72 10.30 5.94 8.55
C THR A 72 10.52 7.26 7.82
N PHE A 73 11.02 8.23 8.56
CA PHE A 73 11.41 9.54 8.06
C PHE A 73 12.90 9.55 7.76
N GLU A 74 13.27 9.79 6.52
CA GLU A 74 14.66 9.97 6.08
C GLU A 74 14.86 11.43 5.70
N TYR A 75 15.79 12.10 6.41
CA TYR A 75 16.15 13.48 6.20
C TYR A 75 17.53 13.55 5.56
N LYS A 76 17.64 14.32 4.50
CA LYS A 76 18.92 14.53 3.79
C LYS A 76 19.14 16.00 3.52
N GLY A 77 20.24 16.53 4.05
CA GLY A 77 20.68 17.89 3.80
C GLY A 77 21.35 18.08 2.45
N LYS A 78 21.24 19.30 1.93
CA LYS A 78 21.92 19.81 0.74
C LYS A 78 22.46 21.20 1.02
N ASN A 79 23.21 21.74 0.10
CA ASN A 79 23.80 23.09 0.19
C ASN A 79 24.51 23.27 1.55
N ASP A 80 24.09 24.22 2.37
CA ASP A 80 24.66 24.50 3.68
C ASP A 80 24.46 23.35 4.68
N PHE A 81 23.54 22.42 4.40
CA PHE A 81 23.27 21.24 5.21
C PHE A 81 23.88 19.96 4.63
N GLN A 82 24.74 20.07 3.63
CA GLN A 82 25.46 18.93 3.06
C GLN A 82 26.18 18.13 4.18
N ASN A 83 26.07 16.81 4.16
CA ASN A 83 26.57 15.87 5.17
C ASN A 83 25.72 15.76 6.46
N LYS A 84 24.60 16.47 6.59
CA LYS A 84 23.64 16.20 7.65
C LYS A 84 22.58 15.21 7.13
N GLU A 85 22.48 14.07 7.76
CA GLU A 85 21.45 13.07 7.50
C GLU A 85 20.85 12.64 8.84
N ASN A 86 19.57 12.30 8.84
CA ASN A 86 18.88 11.77 10.00
C ASN A 86 17.82 10.75 9.56
N LYS A 87 17.56 9.76 10.41
CA LYS A 87 16.54 8.74 10.16
C LYS A 87 15.82 8.44 11.46
N ILE A 88 14.50 8.59 11.46
CA ILE A 88 13.65 8.32 12.63
C ILE A 88 12.46 7.46 12.17
N SER A 89 12.15 6.43 12.94
CA SER A 89 10.98 5.57 12.68
C SER A 89 9.99 5.66 13.84
N THR A 90 8.71 5.50 13.53
CA THR A 90 7.63 5.42 14.50
C THR A 90 6.54 4.45 14.05
N ASN A 91 5.88 3.81 15.01
CA ASN A 91 4.73 2.98 14.76
C ASN A 91 3.44 3.76 15.00
N ILE A 92 2.54 3.72 14.04
CA ILE A 92 1.16 4.16 14.16
C ILE A 92 0.31 2.90 14.26
N THR A 93 -0.32 2.72 15.41
CA THR A 93 -1.22 1.58 15.65
C THR A 93 -2.58 1.83 15.02
N GLN A 94 -3.31 0.76 14.70
CA GLN A 94 -4.62 0.85 14.02
C GLN A 94 -5.70 1.53 14.87
N ASN A 95 -5.57 1.49 16.20
CA ASN A 95 -6.53 2.07 17.13
C ASN A 95 -6.44 3.60 17.27
N LEU A 96 -5.38 4.23 16.73
CA LEU A 96 -5.28 5.68 16.72
C LEU A 96 -6.24 6.28 15.70
N THR A 97 -6.91 7.34 16.12
CA THR A 97 -7.69 8.18 15.21
C THR A 97 -6.78 8.86 14.20
N PHE A 98 -7.34 9.30 13.08
CA PHE A 98 -6.58 10.05 12.07
C PHE A 98 -5.88 11.28 12.66
N ASN A 99 -6.53 11.97 13.61
CA ASN A 99 -5.95 13.16 14.28
C ASN A 99 -4.75 12.78 15.14
N GLU A 100 -4.87 11.75 15.97
CA GLU A 100 -3.76 11.27 16.81
C GLU A 100 -2.58 10.81 15.96
N ALA A 101 -2.84 10.06 14.90
CA ALA A 101 -1.81 9.60 13.99
C ALA A 101 -1.02 10.77 13.35
N ARG A 102 -1.70 11.79 12.83
CA ARG A 102 -1.02 12.95 12.22
C ARG A 102 -0.25 13.79 13.24
N GLU A 103 -0.70 13.86 14.51
CA GLU A 103 0.03 14.53 15.58
C GLU A 103 1.33 13.80 15.92
N VAL A 104 1.30 12.47 16.02
CA VAL A 104 2.51 11.65 16.20
C VAL A 104 3.48 11.88 15.04
N LEU A 105 3.00 11.84 13.79
CA LEU A 105 3.83 12.06 12.61
C LEU A 105 4.44 13.48 12.59
N LEU A 106 3.67 14.50 12.96
CA LEU A 106 4.17 15.87 13.10
C LEU A 106 5.27 15.97 14.17
N LYS A 107 5.10 15.31 15.32
CA LYS A 107 6.11 15.25 16.38
C LYS A 107 7.41 14.64 15.87
N ILE A 108 7.34 13.50 15.19
CA ILE A 108 8.52 12.83 14.61
C ILE A 108 9.17 13.68 13.54
N TYR A 109 8.37 14.33 12.67
CA TYR A 109 8.88 15.28 11.68
C TYR A 109 9.68 16.40 12.35
N LYS A 110 9.11 17.06 13.37
CA LYS A 110 9.79 18.14 14.11
C LYS A 110 11.09 17.66 14.77
N MET A 111 11.07 16.48 15.42
CA MET A 111 12.27 15.91 16.04
C MET A 111 13.40 15.72 15.03
N GLY A 112 13.09 15.21 13.84
CA GLY A 112 14.10 15.03 12.79
C GLY A 112 14.67 16.35 12.28
N MET A 113 13.85 17.40 12.20
CA MET A 113 14.26 18.70 11.73
C MET A 113 15.17 19.45 12.73
N VAL A 114 15.06 19.20 14.05
CA VAL A 114 15.91 19.82 15.06
C VAL A 114 17.40 19.67 14.74
N HIS A 115 17.81 18.50 14.24
CA HIS A 115 19.21 18.25 13.84
C HIS A 115 19.72 19.24 12.78
N PHE A 116 18.88 19.74 11.91
CA PHE A 116 19.24 20.67 10.84
C PHE A 116 19.21 22.13 11.32
N LEU A 117 18.44 22.45 12.37
CA LEU A 117 18.28 23.80 12.89
C LEU A 117 19.42 24.21 13.83
N GLN A 118 20.16 23.25 14.36
CA GLN A 118 21.35 23.50 15.18
C GLN A 118 22.41 24.29 14.40
N ASN A 119 22.99 25.30 15.04
CA ASN A 119 23.99 26.20 14.48
C ASN A 119 23.48 27.03 13.28
N THR A 120 22.18 27.30 13.21
CA THR A 120 21.56 28.22 12.26
C THR A 120 20.94 29.41 12.98
N VAL A 121 20.56 30.46 12.24
CA VAL A 121 19.83 31.60 12.78
C VAL A 121 18.47 31.21 13.39
N PHE A 122 17.98 30.05 13.07
CA PHE A 122 16.69 29.50 13.56
C PHE A 122 16.82 28.69 14.86
N GLN A 123 18.02 28.50 15.38
CA GLN A 123 18.25 27.74 16.62
C GLN A 123 17.42 28.25 17.79
N ASN A 124 17.33 29.60 17.93
CA ASN A 124 16.59 30.23 19.01
C ASN A 124 15.05 30.14 18.86
N GLN A 125 14.56 29.62 17.75
CA GLN A 125 13.13 29.35 17.50
C GLN A 125 12.73 27.92 17.81
N VAL A 126 13.69 27.09 18.23
CA VAL A 126 13.46 25.71 18.62
C VAL A 126 13.33 25.69 20.13
N ASP A 127 12.13 25.38 20.62
CA ASP A 127 11.88 25.06 22.02
C ASP A 127 11.77 23.53 22.15
N VAL A 128 12.61 22.96 23.03
CA VAL A 128 12.61 21.52 23.30
C VAL A 128 12.21 21.34 24.76
N SER A 129 10.97 20.94 24.97
CA SER A 129 10.49 20.58 26.32
C SER A 129 10.49 19.06 26.48
N PHE A 130 11.05 18.60 27.59
CA PHE A 130 10.91 17.23 28.05
C PHE A 130 9.69 17.16 28.97
N ASN A 131 8.81 16.18 28.77
CA ASN A 131 7.71 15.97 29.68
C ASN A 131 8.25 15.19 30.89
N ASP A 132 8.57 15.92 31.99
CA ASP A 132 9.10 15.31 33.22
C ASP A 132 8.03 14.50 33.98
N GLN A 133 6.76 14.67 33.62
CA GLN A 133 5.72 13.74 34.02
C GLN A 133 5.75 12.55 33.05
N MET A 134 6.73 11.71 33.25
CA MET A 134 6.67 10.37 32.70
C MET A 134 5.55 9.59 33.41
N ASP A 135 4.33 9.78 32.99
CA ASP A 135 3.47 8.64 32.79
C ASP A 135 4.08 7.86 31.61
N ILE A 136 5.21 7.18 31.86
CA ILE A 136 5.53 6.01 31.03
C ILE A 136 4.32 5.12 31.28
N PRO A 137 3.44 4.90 30.28
CA PRO A 137 2.44 3.87 30.45
C PRO A 137 3.28 2.62 30.77
N GLN A 138 3.11 2.09 31.95
CA GLN A 138 3.77 0.84 32.39
C GLN A 138 3.47 -0.31 31.41
N GLU A 139 2.56 -0.07 30.47
CA GLU A 139 2.17 -0.90 29.35
C GLU A 139 3.18 -0.98 28.19
N MET A 140 4.17 -0.07 28.10
CA MET A 140 5.19 -0.15 27.04
C MET A 140 6.27 -1.23 27.30
N SER A 141 6.33 -1.84 28.46
CA SER A 141 7.38 -2.80 28.80
C SER A 141 6.99 -4.27 28.67
N PHE A 142 5.71 -4.60 28.53
CA PHE A 142 5.25 -5.98 28.44
C PHE A 142 4.11 -6.16 27.47
N ASP A 143 4.44 -6.57 26.24
CA ASP A 143 3.44 -7.01 25.28
C ASP A 143 2.83 -8.35 25.74
N GLN A 144 1.68 -8.29 26.41
CA GLN A 144 0.92 -9.46 26.89
C GLN A 144 0.55 -10.40 25.75
N TRP A 145 0.39 -9.89 24.55
CA TRP A 145 0.00 -10.63 23.35
C TRP A 145 1.18 -11.21 22.58
N LYS A 146 2.43 -10.89 22.94
CA LYS A 146 3.67 -11.41 22.31
C LYS A 146 3.65 -11.29 20.79
N ASN A 147 3.35 -10.10 20.29
CA ASN A 147 3.21 -9.74 18.87
C ASN A 147 2.01 -10.39 18.15
N TRP A 148 1.07 -11.03 18.85
CA TRP A 148 -0.18 -11.48 18.26
C TRP A 148 -1.15 -10.32 18.11
N VAL A 149 -1.78 -10.25 16.96
CA VAL A 149 -2.83 -9.28 16.64
C VAL A 149 -4.01 -10.00 16.05
N PHE A 150 -5.19 -9.62 16.50
CA PHE A 150 -6.47 -10.16 16.06
C PHE A 150 -7.35 -9.01 15.60
N GLU A 151 -7.97 -9.15 14.44
CA GLU A 151 -8.93 -8.18 13.91
C GLU A 151 -10.22 -8.90 13.53
N ILE A 152 -11.34 -8.33 13.95
CA ILE A 152 -12.68 -8.75 13.50
C ILE A 152 -13.27 -7.57 12.73
N SER A 153 -13.71 -7.81 11.52
CA SER A 153 -14.30 -6.80 10.65
C SER A 153 -15.66 -7.26 10.13
N GLY A 154 -16.54 -6.29 9.92
CA GLY A 154 -17.84 -6.52 9.31
C GLY A 154 -18.26 -5.32 8.48
N SER A 155 -18.85 -5.54 7.32
CA SER A 155 -19.48 -4.49 6.52
C SER A 155 -20.80 -4.99 5.95
N PHE A 156 -21.73 -4.06 5.84
CA PHE A 156 -22.99 -4.23 5.15
C PHE A 156 -23.13 -3.11 4.13
N ASN A 157 -23.33 -3.47 2.87
CA ASN A 157 -23.61 -2.54 1.79
C ASN A 157 -25.00 -2.79 1.28
N PHE A 158 -25.78 -1.74 1.14
CA PHE A 158 -27.12 -1.77 0.60
C PHE A 158 -27.25 -0.71 -0.48
N GLU A 159 -27.65 -1.13 -1.67
CA GLU A 159 -27.94 -0.27 -2.82
C GLU A 159 -29.37 -0.56 -3.26
N ASN A 160 -30.19 0.47 -3.35
CA ASN A 160 -31.57 0.35 -3.74
C ASN A 160 -31.89 1.35 -4.86
N GLU A 161 -32.26 0.83 -6.00
CA GLU A 161 -32.74 1.55 -7.17
C GLU A 161 -34.12 1.03 -7.54
N GLU A 162 -34.82 1.71 -8.45
CA GLU A 162 -36.17 1.32 -8.90
C GLU A 162 -36.23 -0.11 -9.43
N SER A 163 -35.20 -0.53 -10.18
CA SER A 163 -35.13 -1.84 -10.83
C SER A 163 -34.12 -2.80 -10.22
N ILE A 164 -33.25 -2.33 -9.31
CA ILE A 164 -32.15 -3.12 -8.76
C ILE A 164 -32.06 -2.91 -7.25
N ASN A 165 -32.07 -4.02 -6.49
CA ASN A 165 -31.73 -4.02 -5.07
C ASN A 165 -30.50 -4.92 -4.89
N GLU A 166 -29.46 -4.41 -4.25
CA GLU A 166 -28.28 -5.17 -3.91
C GLU A 166 -27.99 -5.12 -2.40
N GLU A 167 -27.82 -6.28 -1.80
CA GLU A 167 -27.40 -6.44 -0.41
C GLU A 167 -26.10 -7.23 -0.39
N GLU A 168 -25.10 -6.71 0.29
CA GLU A 168 -23.83 -7.39 0.46
C GLU A 168 -23.40 -7.38 1.92
N TYR A 169 -23.14 -8.56 2.46
CA TYR A 169 -22.63 -8.81 3.81
C TYR A 169 -21.20 -9.35 3.71
N ASN A 170 -20.28 -8.73 4.44
CA ASN A 170 -18.92 -9.22 4.56
C ASN A 170 -18.55 -9.34 6.03
N VAL A 171 -17.95 -10.47 6.40
CA VAL A 171 -17.39 -10.72 7.72
C VAL A 171 -15.95 -11.18 7.56
N GLY A 172 -15.07 -10.61 8.35
CA GLY A 172 -13.65 -10.91 8.32
C GLY A 172 -13.09 -11.19 9.70
N PHE A 173 -12.09 -12.08 9.75
CA PHE A 173 -11.28 -12.34 10.93
C PHE A 173 -9.83 -12.52 10.49
N ASP A 174 -8.93 -11.73 11.07
CA ASP A 174 -7.51 -11.75 10.77
C ASP A 174 -6.71 -12.08 12.02
N ILE A 175 -5.67 -12.89 11.84
CA ILE A 175 -4.68 -13.22 12.86
C ILE A 175 -3.31 -12.96 12.25
N ASP A 176 -2.55 -12.08 12.87
CA ASP A 176 -1.18 -11.79 12.46
C ASP A 176 -0.23 -11.91 13.66
N ARG A 177 0.96 -12.45 13.41
CA ARG A 177 2.10 -12.38 14.32
C ARG A 177 3.36 -12.21 13.50
N VAL A 178 4.12 -11.17 13.79
CA VAL A 178 5.41 -10.94 13.15
C VAL A 178 6.49 -10.75 14.21
N THR A 179 7.55 -11.52 14.07
CA THR A 179 8.79 -11.38 14.83
C THR A 179 9.95 -11.33 13.84
N GLU A 180 11.17 -11.12 14.28
CA GLU A 180 12.35 -11.13 13.39
C GLU A 180 12.51 -12.46 12.65
N MET A 181 12.18 -13.58 13.29
CA MET A 181 12.37 -14.93 12.74
C MET A 181 11.10 -15.52 12.13
N TRP A 182 9.92 -15.15 12.62
CA TRP A 182 8.67 -15.81 12.28
C TRP A 182 7.61 -14.82 11.85
N ARG A 183 6.87 -15.19 10.81
CA ARG A 183 5.64 -14.53 10.39
C ARG A 183 4.52 -15.56 10.29
N VAL A 184 3.49 -15.38 11.11
CA VAL A 184 2.24 -16.11 11.04
C VAL A 184 1.18 -15.16 10.52
N ARG A 185 0.44 -15.56 9.52
CA ARG A 185 -0.71 -14.82 9.03
C ARG A 185 -1.84 -15.78 8.73
N SER A 186 -3.03 -15.47 9.20
CA SER A 186 -4.23 -16.19 8.86
C SER A 186 -5.37 -15.21 8.68
N TYR A 187 -6.23 -15.44 7.72
CA TYR A 187 -7.43 -14.66 7.53
C TYR A 187 -8.60 -15.52 7.06
N PHE A 188 -9.76 -15.16 7.58
CA PHE A 188 -11.06 -15.71 7.19
C PHE A 188 -11.89 -14.58 6.60
N ARG A 189 -12.61 -14.88 5.52
CA ARG A 189 -13.56 -13.97 4.88
C ARG A 189 -14.81 -14.73 4.50
N GLN A 190 -15.95 -14.19 4.89
CA GLN A 190 -17.25 -14.65 4.45
C GLN A 190 -17.94 -13.49 3.73
N ARG A 191 -18.39 -13.74 2.50
CA ARG A 191 -19.16 -12.78 1.70
C ARG A 191 -20.43 -13.42 1.22
N ARG A 192 -21.55 -12.71 1.35
CA ARG A 192 -22.82 -13.03 0.72
C ARG A 192 -23.31 -11.79 0.01
N ALA A 193 -23.60 -11.89 -1.29
CA ALA A 193 -24.18 -10.83 -2.08
C ALA A 193 -25.47 -11.35 -2.73
N VAL A 194 -26.56 -10.61 -2.56
CA VAL A 194 -27.83 -10.89 -3.17
C VAL A 194 -28.24 -9.70 -4.00
N LYS A 195 -28.49 -9.92 -5.30
CA LYS A 195 -29.02 -8.90 -6.21
C LYS A 195 -30.41 -9.32 -6.67
N PHE A 196 -31.35 -8.44 -6.51
CA PHE A 196 -32.70 -8.59 -6.99
C PHE A 196 -32.92 -7.60 -8.14
N TYR A 197 -33.36 -8.12 -9.27
CA TYR A 197 -33.70 -7.33 -10.46
C TYR A 197 -35.21 -7.41 -10.68
N SER A 198 -35.86 -6.25 -10.77
CA SER A 198 -37.27 -6.13 -11.12
C SER A 198 -37.36 -5.78 -12.60
N GLY A 199 -37.85 -6.67 -13.42
CA GLY A 199 -38.11 -6.44 -14.85
C GLY A 199 -39.61 -6.33 -15.12
N ASP A 200 -39.98 -5.82 -16.29
CA ASP A 200 -41.38 -5.65 -16.71
C ASP A 200 -42.14 -7.00 -16.83
N GLU A 201 -41.43 -8.07 -17.20
CA GLU A 201 -42.03 -9.40 -17.43
C GLU A 201 -41.62 -10.41 -16.35
N GLU A 202 -40.38 -10.37 -15.88
CA GLU A 202 -39.84 -11.33 -14.90
C GLU A 202 -38.87 -10.67 -13.92
N ASN A 203 -38.85 -11.21 -12.70
CA ASN A 203 -37.92 -10.82 -11.64
C ASN A 203 -36.79 -11.83 -11.55
N TYR A 204 -35.56 -11.36 -11.40
CA TYR A 204 -34.38 -12.21 -11.31
C TYR A 204 -33.68 -12.01 -9.98
N THR A 205 -33.20 -13.10 -9.37
CA THR A 205 -32.41 -13.05 -8.15
C THR A 205 -31.06 -13.72 -8.38
N SER A 206 -30.00 -13.00 -8.10
CA SER A 206 -28.65 -13.52 -8.13
C SER A 206 -28.10 -13.60 -6.71
N GLU A 207 -27.70 -14.80 -6.29
CA GLU A 207 -27.06 -15.02 -5.00
C GLU A 207 -25.64 -15.54 -5.19
N ARG A 208 -24.67 -14.87 -4.56
CA ARG A 208 -23.26 -15.25 -4.58
C ARG A 208 -22.75 -15.41 -3.16
N ASN A 209 -22.30 -16.61 -2.84
CA ASN A 209 -21.72 -16.95 -1.56
C ASN A 209 -20.25 -17.32 -1.74
N SER A 210 -19.39 -16.72 -0.90
CA SER A 210 -17.98 -17.03 -0.89
C SER A 210 -17.45 -17.10 0.53
N THR A 211 -16.83 -18.21 0.89
CA THR A 211 -16.07 -18.39 2.12
C THR A 211 -14.64 -18.65 1.75
N TYR A 212 -13.74 -17.90 2.35
CA TYR A 212 -12.31 -18.04 2.13
C TYR A 212 -11.56 -18.06 3.45
N PHE A 213 -10.69 -19.02 3.63
CA PHE A 213 -9.75 -19.10 4.72
C PHE A 213 -8.35 -19.27 4.14
N SER A 214 -7.36 -18.57 4.67
CA SER A 214 -5.97 -18.78 4.32
C SER A 214 -5.08 -18.64 5.55
N GLY A 215 -4.07 -19.48 5.63
CA GLY A 215 -3.07 -19.47 6.67
C GLY A 215 -1.66 -19.59 6.10
N SER A 216 -0.71 -18.93 6.71
CA SER A 216 0.71 -19.04 6.35
C SER A 216 1.59 -18.97 7.60
N LEU A 217 2.63 -19.79 7.60
CA LEU A 217 3.70 -19.79 8.57
C LEU A 217 5.01 -19.66 7.80
N VAL A 218 5.73 -18.56 7.98
CA VAL A 218 6.99 -18.30 7.30
C VAL A 218 8.08 -18.13 8.33
N LYS A 219 9.24 -18.74 8.08
CA LYS A 219 10.46 -18.61 8.87
C LYS A 219 11.55 -17.95 8.06
N SER A 220 12.10 -16.86 8.57
CA SER A 220 13.32 -16.25 8.04
C SER A 220 14.53 -17.10 8.47
N ILE A 221 15.29 -17.57 7.49
CA ILE A 221 16.50 -18.40 7.72
C ILE A 221 17.73 -17.50 7.75
N SER A 222 17.76 -16.50 6.87
CA SER A 222 18.82 -15.49 6.77
C SER A 222 18.25 -14.21 6.14
N ASP A 223 19.06 -13.18 5.95
CA ASP A 223 18.69 -11.94 5.26
C ASP A 223 18.27 -12.17 3.80
N HIS A 224 18.60 -13.32 3.23
CA HIS A 224 18.30 -13.66 1.84
C HIS A 224 17.32 -14.83 1.68
N PHE A 225 17.18 -15.70 2.67
CA PHE A 225 16.38 -16.92 2.55
C PHE A 225 15.24 -16.99 3.55
N SER A 226 14.07 -17.34 3.04
CA SER A 226 12.90 -17.68 3.85
C SER A 226 12.28 -18.99 3.38
N THR A 227 11.64 -19.71 4.29
CA THR A 227 10.83 -20.88 3.98
C THR A 227 9.47 -20.74 4.64
N GLY A 228 8.46 -21.35 4.06
CA GLY A 228 7.11 -21.25 4.62
C GLY A 228 6.19 -22.37 4.19
N ILE A 229 5.08 -22.44 4.89
CA ILE A 229 3.96 -23.34 4.61
C ILE A 229 2.72 -22.46 4.44
N PHE A 230 1.96 -22.72 3.40
CA PHE A 230 0.73 -22.00 3.08
C PHE A 230 -0.41 -23.02 2.99
N GLY A 231 -1.57 -22.64 3.52
CA GLY A 231 -2.79 -23.42 3.40
C GLY A 231 -3.97 -22.51 3.08
N SER A 232 -4.91 -22.97 2.26
CA SER A 232 -6.14 -22.24 2.01
C SER A 232 -7.32 -23.17 1.82
N TYR A 233 -8.49 -22.65 2.17
CA TYR A 233 -9.80 -23.24 1.92
C TYR A 233 -10.67 -22.21 1.24
N GLN A 234 -11.43 -22.64 0.23
CA GLN A 234 -12.40 -21.78 -0.45
C GLN A 234 -13.68 -22.58 -0.75
N LYS A 235 -14.82 -21.93 -0.50
CA LYS A 235 -16.13 -22.28 -1.06
C LYS A 235 -16.59 -21.06 -1.85
N ASP A 236 -17.06 -21.25 -3.09
CA ASP A 236 -17.40 -20.12 -3.96
C ASP A 236 -18.37 -20.55 -5.06
N THR A 237 -19.60 -20.08 -4.98
CA THR A 237 -20.65 -20.43 -5.94
C THR A 237 -20.34 -19.93 -7.35
N PHE A 238 -19.72 -18.75 -7.48
CA PHE A 238 -19.33 -18.20 -8.78
C PHE A 238 -18.24 -19.03 -9.48
N ARG A 239 -17.34 -19.65 -8.70
CA ARG A 239 -16.25 -20.47 -9.19
C ARG A 239 -16.58 -21.96 -9.28
N ASN A 240 -17.81 -22.33 -9.03
CA ASN A 240 -18.22 -23.74 -9.00
C ASN A 240 -17.49 -24.57 -7.92
N TYR A 241 -17.05 -23.95 -6.82
CA TYR A 241 -16.39 -24.65 -5.73
C TYR A 241 -17.35 -24.91 -4.58
N GLU A 242 -17.72 -26.19 -4.35
CA GLU A 242 -18.31 -26.64 -3.09
C GLU A 242 -17.26 -26.64 -1.99
N SER A 243 -16.05 -27.16 -2.29
CA SER A 243 -14.88 -27.02 -1.45
C SER A 243 -13.59 -27.07 -2.29
N PHE A 244 -12.64 -26.21 -1.93
CA PHE A 244 -11.29 -26.20 -2.47
C PHE A 244 -10.29 -26.10 -1.33
N PHE A 245 -9.34 -27.02 -1.26
CA PHE A 245 -8.22 -26.99 -0.33
C PHE A 245 -6.91 -26.92 -1.09
N ASN A 246 -6.02 -26.10 -0.59
CA ASN A 246 -4.63 -26.02 -1.05
C ASN A 246 -3.69 -26.11 0.15
N PHE A 247 -2.61 -26.87 -0.01
CA PHE A 247 -1.48 -26.91 0.90
C PHE A 247 -0.19 -26.75 0.09
N SER A 248 0.65 -25.76 0.45
CA SER A 248 1.81 -25.42 -0.36
C SER A 248 3.02 -25.07 0.51
N PRO A 249 4.06 -25.92 0.61
CA PRO A 249 5.38 -25.49 1.03
C PRO A 249 6.00 -24.53 0.03
N ALA A 250 6.86 -23.64 0.53
CA ALA A 250 7.50 -22.59 -0.26
C ALA A 250 8.94 -22.33 0.20
N LEU A 251 9.77 -21.92 -0.77
CA LEU A 251 11.10 -21.36 -0.56
C LEU A 251 11.15 -19.99 -1.24
N GLU A 252 11.77 -19.02 -0.59
CA GLU A 252 11.94 -17.67 -1.12
C GLU A 252 13.40 -17.26 -1.01
N TYR A 253 13.90 -16.63 -2.06
CA TYR A 253 15.20 -15.98 -2.11
C TYR A 253 15.03 -14.49 -2.34
N ASN A 254 15.65 -13.71 -1.49
CA ASN A 254 15.72 -12.25 -1.58
C ASN A 254 17.07 -11.84 -2.15
N PHE A 255 17.09 -11.23 -3.33
CA PHE A 255 18.33 -10.79 -3.99
C PHE A 255 18.95 -9.58 -3.27
N ILE A 256 18.11 -8.80 -2.58
CA ILE A 256 18.51 -7.63 -1.80
C ILE A 256 18.34 -7.97 -0.32
N PRO A 257 19.31 -7.70 0.56
CA PRO A 257 19.18 -8.00 1.98
C PRO A 257 17.91 -7.39 2.60
N TYR A 258 17.29 -8.11 3.53
CA TYR A 258 16.01 -7.72 4.13
C TYR A 258 16.05 -6.35 4.84
N ASN A 259 17.22 -5.90 5.31
CA ASN A 259 17.38 -4.58 5.92
C ASN A 259 17.15 -3.41 4.94
N GLU A 260 17.21 -3.64 3.62
CA GLU A 260 16.92 -2.64 2.58
C GLU A 260 15.47 -2.66 2.09
N VAL A 261 14.61 -3.54 2.60
CA VAL A 261 13.24 -3.79 2.10
C VAL A 261 12.36 -2.52 2.07
N LEU A 262 12.69 -1.50 2.85
CA LEU A 262 11.99 -0.21 2.85
C LEU A 262 12.07 0.52 1.51
N THR A 263 13.22 0.43 0.85
CA THR A 263 13.53 1.13 -0.40
C THR A 263 13.57 0.19 -1.60
N ARG A 264 14.15 -1.01 -1.43
CA ARG A 264 14.37 -1.97 -2.50
C ARG A 264 14.04 -3.38 -2.05
N GLU A 265 13.37 -4.12 -2.89
CA GLU A 265 13.07 -5.52 -2.66
C GLU A 265 13.00 -6.25 -4.01
N ILE A 266 13.71 -7.36 -4.13
CA ILE A 266 13.61 -8.28 -5.26
C ILE A 266 13.55 -9.68 -4.67
N THR A 267 12.37 -10.33 -4.74
CA THR A 267 12.19 -11.68 -4.22
C THR A 267 11.75 -12.64 -5.30
N LEU A 268 12.27 -13.85 -5.24
CA LEU A 268 11.85 -14.99 -6.06
C LEU A 268 11.39 -16.10 -5.12
N ALA A 269 10.12 -16.47 -5.19
CA ALA A 269 9.55 -17.53 -4.39
C ALA A 269 9.05 -18.67 -5.27
N TYR A 270 9.41 -19.89 -4.89
CA TYR A 270 8.89 -21.13 -5.49
C TYR A 270 7.96 -21.82 -4.51
N LYS A 271 6.78 -22.25 -4.99
CA LYS A 271 5.79 -23.01 -4.23
C LYS A 271 5.44 -24.29 -4.96
N LEU A 272 5.32 -25.38 -4.21
CA LEU A 272 4.76 -26.62 -4.67
C LEU A 272 3.45 -26.87 -3.93
N GLY A 273 2.32 -26.93 -4.64
CA GLY A 273 0.99 -27.03 -4.07
C GLY A 273 0.35 -28.39 -4.32
N TYR A 274 -0.36 -28.86 -3.33
CA TYR A 274 -1.31 -29.96 -3.46
C TYR A 274 -2.71 -29.40 -3.32
N ASN A 275 -3.57 -29.65 -4.32
CA ASN A 275 -4.93 -29.12 -4.43
C ASN A 275 -5.95 -30.26 -4.38
N PHE A 276 -7.02 -30.03 -3.65
CA PHE A 276 -8.20 -30.89 -3.63
C PHE A 276 -9.41 -30.01 -3.95
N TYR A 277 -10.15 -30.39 -4.99
CA TYR A 277 -11.33 -29.72 -5.49
C TYR A 277 -12.56 -30.61 -5.34
N GLU A 278 -13.65 -30.05 -4.82
CA GLU A 278 -15.02 -30.54 -4.94
C GLU A 278 -15.83 -29.46 -5.64
N TYR A 279 -16.55 -29.83 -6.67
CA TYR A 279 -17.31 -28.90 -7.49
C TYR A 279 -18.80 -28.99 -7.17
N LEU A 280 -19.54 -27.90 -7.26
CA LEU A 280 -20.99 -27.85 -7.12
C LEU A 280 -21.68 -28.57 -8.29
N GLU A 281 -21.15 -28.34 -9.50
CA GLU A 281 -21.62 -28.98 -10.73
C GLU A 281 -20.46 -29.64 -11.45
N GLU A 282 -20.78 -30.66 -12.27
CA GLU A 282 -19.78 -31.33 -13.11
C GLU A 282 -19.04 -30.31 -14.00
N THR A 283 -17.71 -30.38 -14.03
CA THR A 283 -16.89 -29.49 -14.84
C THR A 283 -16.94 -29.83 -16.32
N LEU A 284 -16.46 -28.92 -17.20
CA LEU A 284 -16.29 -29.18 -18.65
C LEU A 284 -15.47 -30.45 -18.94
N TYR A 285 -14.63 -30.86 -18.01
CA TYR A 285 -13.77 -32.05 -18.12
C TYR A 285 -14.40 -33.32 -17.52
N GLY A 286 -15.66 -33.22 -17.04
CA GLY A 286 -16.39 -34.36 -16.49
C GLY A 286 -16.07 -34.72 -15.04
N PHE A 287 -15.56 -33.77 -14.26
CA PHE A 287 -15.18 -34.00 -12.87
C PHE A 287 -16.13 -33.31 -11.87
N LEU A 288 -16.52 -34.05 -10.81
CA LEU A 288 -17.14 -33.50 -9.60
C LEU A 288 -16.13 -33.31 -8.47
N HIS A 289 -15.03 -34.03 -8.52
CA HIS A 289 -13.91 -33.89 -7.58
C HIS A 289 -12.58 -34.17 -8.30
N GLN A 290 -11.51 -33.47 -7.88
CA GLN A 290 -10.21 -33.58 -8.53
C GLN A 290 -9.09 -33.32 -7.53
N LYS A 291 -7.99 -34.05 -7.68
CA LYS A 291 -6.75 -33.83 -6.92
C LYS A 291 -5.63 -33.53 -7.89
N MET A 292 -4.89 -32.49 -7.65
CA MET A 292 -3.84 -32.05 -8.57
C MET A 292 -2.66 -31.43 -7.81
N PHE A 293 -1.47 -31.66 -8.32
CA PHE A 293 -0.28 -30.93 -7.92
C PHE A 293 -0.08 -29.72 -8.81
N ASN A 294 0.27 -28.60 -8.22
CA ASN A 294 0.67 -27.42 -8.97
C ASN A 294 2.02 -26.88 -8.48
N GLN A 295 2.70 -26.18 -9.34
CA GLN A 295 3.87 -25.39 -8.97
C GLN A 295 3.65 -23.93 -9.36
N SER A 296 4.29 -23.03 -8.63
CA SER A 296 4.28 -21.62 -8.97
C SER A 296 5.60 -20.94 -8.65
N LEU A 297 5.97 -20.01 -9.51
CA LEU A 297 7.11 -19.12 -9.35
C LEU A 297 6.58 -17.69 -9.24
N THR A 298 6.95 -17.02 -8.17
CA THR A 298 6.54 -15.63 -7.88
C THR A 298 7.76 -14.74 -7.87
N LEU A 299 7.74 -13.67 -8.66
CA LEU A 299 8.75 -12.61 -8.65
C LEU A 299 8.11 -11.32 -8.16
N ASN A 300 8.65 -10.74 -7.10
CA ASN A 300 8.29 -9.40 -6.64
C ASN A 300 9.44 -8.44 -6.87
N LEU A 301 9.11 -7.27 -7.39
CA LEU A 301 10.03 -6.15 -7.56
C LEU A 301 9.40 -4.93 -6.89
N ARG A 302 10.11 -4.35 -5.94
CA ARG A 302 9.72 -3.11 -5.28
C ARG A 302 10.90 -2.17 -5.22
N PHE A 303 10.71 -0.97 -5.78
CA PHE A 303 11.67 0.11 -5.71
C PHE A 303 10.95 1.38 -5.28
N ARG A 304 11.49 2.06 -4.29
CA ARG A 304 11.05 3.37 -3.81
C ARG A 304 12.26 4.29 -3.81
N GLU A 305 12.42 5.01 -4.90
CA GLU A 305 13.60 5.81 -5.17
C GLU A 305 13.24 7.28 -5.38
N LYS A 306 14.26 8.11 -5.40
CA LYS A 306 14.10 9.55 -5.62
C LYS A 306 13.50 9.92 -6.97
N TRP A 307 13.63 9.05 -7.97
CA TRP A 307 13.05 9.21 -9.30
C TRP A 307 11.62 8.67 -9.41
N GLY A 308 11.14 7.95 -8.40
CA GLY A 308 9.80 7.40 -8.38
C GLY A 308 9.70 6.06 -7.67
N SER A 309 8.62 5.34 -7.95
CA SER A 309 8.39 4.02 -7.40
C SER A 309 7.98 3.02 -8.48
N ILE A 310 8.47 1.79 -8.34
CA ILE A 310 8.07 0.64 -9.15
C ILE A 310 7.59 -0.44 -8.18
N TYR A 311 6.42 -0.97 -8.44
CA TYR A 311 5.92 -2.19 -7.85
C TYR A 311 5.50 -3.12 -8.97
N SER A 312 6.13 -4.29 -9.08
CA SER A 312 5.81 -5.33 -10.05
C SER A 312 5.70 -6.67 -9.35
N TYR A 313 4.63 -7.39 -9.64
CA TYR A 313 4.34 -8.71 -9.10
C TYR A 313 4.00 -9.64 -10.25
N MET A 314 4.78 -10.69 -10.43
CA MET A 314 4.58 -11.70 -11.46
C MET A 314 4.44 -13.07 -10.83
N VAL A 315 3.44 -13.81 -11.24
CA VAL A 315 3.24 -15.22 -10.86
C VAL A 315 3.07 -16.05 -12.13
N ALA A 316 3.91 -17.05 -12.28
CA ALA A 316 3.72 -18.13 -13.24
C ALA A 316 3.35 -19.39 -12.48
N SER A 317 2.24 -20.03 -12.83
CA SER A 317 1.78 -21.28 -12.22
C SER A 317 1.32 -22.29 -13.26
N GLN A 318 1.47 -23.57 -12.95
CA GLN A 318 0.98 -24.65 -13.80
C GLN A 318 0.64 -25.88 -12.95
N PHE A 319 -0.27 -26.70 -13.44
CA PHE A 319 -0.50 -28.03 -12.87
C PHE A 319 0.58 -28.99 -13.37
N LEU A 320 1.12 -29.82 -12.48
CA LEU A 320 2.17 -30.79 -12.83
C LEU A 320 1.64 -31.94 -13.66
N ASP A 321 0.39 -32.36 -13.37
CA ASP A 321 -0.28 -33.46 -14.07
C ASP A 321 -0.78 -33.02 -15.47
N GLN A 322 -1.00 -31.71 -15.66
CA GLN A 322 -1.49 -31.10 -16.90
C GLN A 322 -0.78 -29.78 -17.18
N PRO A 323 0.47 -29.80 -17.69
CA PRO A 323 1.28 -28.58 -17.85
C PRO A 323 0.70 -27.53 -18.80
N ASP A 324 -0.16 -27.94 -19.74
CA ASP A 324 -0.90 -27.02 -20.63
C ASP A 324 -1.88 -26.14 -19.86
N GLN A 325 -2.31 -26.60 -18.68
CA GLN A 325 -3.13 -25.83 -17.76
C GLN A 325 -2.25 -24.97 -16.88
N ASN A 326 -2.04 -23.74 -17.32
CA ASN A 326 -1.12 -22.81 -16.70
C ASN A 326 -1.70 -21.38 -16.65
N ARG A 327 -1.13 -20.57 -15.79
CA ARG A 327 -1.48 -19.16 -15.64
C ARG A 327 -0.24 -18.30 -15.50
N LEU A 328 -0.22 -17.18 -16.19
CA LEU A 328 0.73 -16.10 -15.96
C LEU A 328 -0.05 -14.85 -15.52
N THR A 329 0.29 -14.32 -14.37
CA THR A 329 -0.29 -13.07 -13.86
C THR A 329 0.83 -12.06 -13.69
N LEU A 330 0.64 -10.85 -14.23
CA LEU A 330 1.55 -9.73 -14.09
C LEU A 330 0.77 -8.50 -13.63
N ASN A 331 1.17 -7.91 -12.51
CA ASN A 331 0.62 -6.66 -12.01
C ASN A 331 1.74 -5.64 -11.85
N ASN A 332 1.53 -4.44 -12.37
CA ASN A 332 2.51 -3.35 -12.29
C ASN A 332 1.85 -2.08 -11.79
N ASN A 333 2.59 -1.34 -10.96
CA ASN A 333 2.28 0.03 -10.58
C ASN A 333 3.59 0.83 -10.60
N ILE A 334 3.69 1.73 -11.55
CA ILE A 334 4.92 2.48 -11.85
C ILE A 334 4.59 3.96 -11.80
N ASN A 335 5.30 4.71 -10.96
CA ASN A 335 5.23 6.16 -10.88
C ASN A 335 6.63 6.71 -11.10
N LEU A 336 6.86 7.41 -12.20
CA LEU A 336 8.16 7.94 -12.59
C LEU A 336 8.12 9.45 -12.68
N ARG A 337 9.10 10.11 -12.11
CA ARG A 337 9.39 11.50 -12.39
C ARG A 337 10.39 11.56 -13.56
N ILE A 338 9.91 11.95 -14.75
CA ILE A 338 10.74 11.98 -15.97
C ILE A 338 11.68 13.18 -15.93
N VAL A 339 11.13 14.35 -15.69
CA VAL A 339 11.86 15.60 -15.52
C VAL A 339 11.13 16.46 -14.47
N ARG A 340 11.67 17.65 -14.20
CA ARG A 340 11.02 18.60 -13.31
C ARG A 340 9.57 18.88 -13.69
N GLY A 341 8.66 18.64 -12.75
CA GLY A 341 7.22 18.86 -12.92
C GLY A 341 6.51 17.78 -13.76
N LEU A 342 7.22 16.95 -14.53
CA LEU A 342 6.62 15.93 -15.38
C LEU A 342 6.70 14.55 -14.73
N SER A 343 5.55 13.96 -14.48
CA SER A 343 5.41 12.63 -13.90
C SER A 343 4.57 11.71 -14.79
N LEU A 344 5.01 10.46 -14.93
CA LEU A 344 4.32 9.39 -15.62
C LEU A 344 3.84 8.37 -14.61
N ARG A 345 2.57 8.00 -14.69
CA ARG A 345 1.97 6.91 -13.91
C ARG A 345 1.48 5.84 -14.88
N ILE A 346 1.90 4.60 -14.63
CA ILE A 346 1.44 3.42 -15.37
C ILE A 346 0.96 2.42 -14.34
N SER A 347 -0.27 1.97 -14.46
CA SER A 347 -0.78 0.83 -13.70
C SER A 347 -1.40 -0.17 -14.66
N GLY A 348 -1.20 -1.44 -14.41
CA GLY A 348 -1.74 -2.46 -15.28
C GLY A 348 -1.69 -3.85 -14.68
N SER A 349 -2.62 -4.66 -15.13
CA SER A 349 -2.65 -6.10 -14.90
C SER A 349 -2.77 -6.83 -16.24
N PHE A 350 -2.02 -7.89 -16.36
CA PHE A 350 -2.10 -8.82 -17.48
C PHE A 350 -2.21 -10.23 -16.93
N GLN A 351 -3.14 -11.02 -17.45
CA GLN A 351 -3.29 -12.43 -17.12
C GLN A 351 -3.44 -13.24 -18.41
N LEU A 352 -2.63 -14.28 -18.51
CA LEU A 352 -2.83 -15.37 -19.46
C LEU A 352 -3.41 -16.54 -18.68
N ILE A 353 -4.57 -17.02 -19.09
CA ILE A 353 -5.41 -17.93 -18.30
C ILE A 353 -5.67 -19.18 -19.10
N ARG A 354 -5.15 -20.32 -18.66
CA ARG A 354 -5.37 -21.62 -19.28
C ARG A 354 -5.69 -22.70 -18.23
N ASP A 355 -5.88 -22.29 -16.97
CA ASP A 355 -6.07 -23.17 -15.81
C ASP A 355 -7.50 -23.13 -15.25
N GLN A 356 -8.49 -22.77 -16.07
CA GLN A 356 -9.89 -22.75 -15.67
C GLN A 356 -10.51 -24.17 -15.71
N ILE A 357 -10.06 -25.03 -14.78
CA ILE A 357 -10.52 -26.43 -14.64
C ILE A 357 -11.90 -26.54 -13.98
N ASN A 358 -12.35 -25.46 -13.37
CA ASN A 358 -13.56 -25.39 -12.53
C ASN A 358 -14.85 -25.01 -13.29
N LEU A 359 -14.73 -24.69 -14.57
CA LEU A 359 -15.89 -24.25 -15.34
C LEU A 359 -16.95 -25.35 -15.41
N PRO A 360 -18.21 -25.07 -15.04
CA PRO A 360 -19.27 -26.07 -15.07
C PRO A 360 -19.63 -26.47 -16.51
N LYS A 361 -20.04 -27.71 -16.69
CA LYS A 361 -20.51 -28.28 -17.94
C LYS A 361 -21.88 -27.67 -18.29
N GLY A 362 -22.05 -27.31 -19.55
CA GLY A 362 -23.27 -26.70 -20.06
C GLY A 362 -23.06 -25.24 -20.44
N GLU A 363 -23.95 -24.78 -21.30
CA GLU A 363 -23.94 -23.38 -21.72
C GLU A 363 -24.49 -22.51 -20.58
N ALA A 364 -23.85 -21.35 -20.39
CA ALA A 364 -24.37 -20.34 -19.48
C ALA A 364 -25.65 -19.72 -20.07
N SER A 365 -26.70 -19.61 -19.26
CA SER A 365 -27.90 -18.89 -19.68
C SER A 365 -27.63 -17.40 -19.89
N ILE A 366 -28.49 -16.69 -20.56
CA ILE A 366 -28.36 -15.25 -20.71
C ILE A 366 -28.42 -14.58 -19.34
N GLU A 367 -29.22 -15.08 -18.43
CA GLU A 367 -29.30 -14.62 -17.04
C GLU A 367 -27.97 -14.82 -16.32
N ASP A 368 -27.36 -16.03 -16.39
CA ASP A 368 -26.05 -16.31 -15.79
C ASP A 368 -24.98 -15.30 -16.26
N LEU A 369 -25.02 -14.91 -17.52
CA LEU A 369 -24.09 -13.97 -18.13
C LEU A 369 -24.34 -12.54 -17.66
N LEU A 370 -25.59 -12.08 -17.72
CA LEU A 370 -25.99 -10.73 -17.34
C LEU A 370 -25.79 -10.50 -15.84
N LEU A 371 -26.19 -11.48 -15.03
CA LEU A 371 -26.10 -11.42 -13.58
C LEU A 371 -24.71 -11.82 -13.04
N ARG A 372 -23.80 -12.27 -13.91
CA ARG A 372 -22.47 -12.76 -13.55
C ARG A 372 -22.52 -13.83 -12.44
N GLN A 373 -23.45 -14.76 -12.55
CA GLN A 373 -23.62 -15.84 -11.58
C GLN A 373 -22.58 -16.94 -11.74
N ARG A 374 -22.04 -17.12 -12.94
CA ARG A 374 -21.06 -18.16 -13.28
C ARG A 374 -19.80 -17.56 -13.89
N GLN A 375 -18.66 -18.20 -13.63
CA GLN A 375 -17.41 -17.88 -14.28
C GLN A 375 -17.45 -18.36 -15.75
N ILE A 376 -17.05 -17.46 -16.67
CA ILE A 376 -16.98 -17.73 -18.09
C ILE A 376 -15.54 -18.04 -18.50
N SER A 377 -15.38 -18.87 -19.53
CA SER A 377 -14.07 -19.15 -20.12
C SER A 377 -13.44 -17.87 -20.66
N THR A 378 -12.20 -17.61 -20.32
CA THR A 378 -11.39 -16.52 -20.86
C THR A 378 -9.93 -16.93 -20.94
N ASN A 379 -9.29 -16.68 -22.08
CA ASN A 379 -7.89 -17.04 -22.30
C ASN A 379 -6.93 -15.95 -21.82
N TYR A 380 -7.38 -14.71 -21.72
CA TYR A 380 -6.58 -13.60 -21.23
C TYR A 380 -7.45 -12.49 -20.65
N GLN A 381 -6.86 -11.75 -19.76
CA GLN A 381 -7.43 -10.51 -19.26
C GLN A 381 -6.32 -9.48 -19.16
N ASN A 382 -6.56 -8.28 -19.69
CA ASN A 382 -5.63 -7.17 -19.52
C ASN A 382 -6.37 -5.91 -19.09
N ARG A 383 -5.69 -5.10 -18.29
CA ARG A 383 -6.14 -3.76 -17.89
C ARG A 383 -4.90 -2.89 -17.81
N ILE A 384 -4.90 -1.78 -18.55
CA ILE A 384 -3.78 -0.82 -18.55
C ILE A 384 -4.38 0.57 -18.37
N SER A 385 -3.79 1.34 -17.44
CA SER A 385 -4.08 2.74 -17.22
C SER A 385 -2.76 3.52 -17.25
N MET A 386 -2.74 4.56 -18.08
CA MET A 386 -1.58 5.46 -18.20
C MET A 386 -2.03 6.90 -17.92
N GLY A 387 -1.25 7.62 -17.14
CA GLY A 387 -1.48 9.02 -16.82
C GLY A 387 -0.19 9.80 -16.90
N LEU A 388 -0.24 10.95 -17.53
CA LEU A 388 0.84 11.93 -17.56
C LEU A 388 0.37 13.17 -16.84
N SER A 389 1.19 13.69 -15.92
CA SER A 389 0.90 14.95 -15.25
C SER A 389 2.08 15.89 -15.36
N TYR A 390 1.79 17.13 -15.75
CA TYR A 390 2.79 18.19 -15.78
C TYR A 390 2.37 19.33 -14.85
N THR A 391 3.15 19.54 -13.81
CA THR A 391 2.94 20.58 -12.80
C THR A 391 3.91 21.71 -13.04
N PHE A 392 3.40 22.91 -13.28
CA PHE A 392 4.16 24.13 -13.51
C PHE A 392 3.57 25.29 -12.68
N GLY A 393 4.30 26.39 -12.58
CA GLY A 393 3.87 27.58 -11.84
C GLY A 393 4.69 27.79 -10.56
N SER A 394 4.04 28.18 -9.45
CA SER A 394 4.73 28.49 -8.21
C SER A 394 5.56 27.31 -7.69
N ILE A 395 6.80 27.59 -7.31
CA ILE A 395 7.69 26.61 -6.70
C ILE A 395 7.32 26.31 -5.24
N PHE A 396 6.62 27.23 -4.57
CA PHE A 396 6.24 27.11 -3.17
C PHE A 396 4.90 26.35 -2.99
N ASN A 397 4.80 25.62 -1.92
CA ASN A 397 3.63 24.82 -1.53
C ASN A 397 3.29 24.97 -0.04
N ASN A 398 3.42 26.21 0.48
CA ASN A 398 3.25 26.50 1.90
C ASN A 398 1.81 26.84 2.27
N ILE A 399 1.00 27.32 1.32
CA ILE A 399 -0.32 27.86 1.60
C ILE A 399 -1.34 26.75 1.52
N VAL A 400 -2.02 26.49 2.62
CA VAL A 400 -3.18 25.60 2.68
C VAL A 400 -4.42 26.45 2.87
N ASN A 401 -5.33 26.42 1.92
CA ASN A 401 -6.61 27.08 2.00
C ASN A 401 -7.71 26.11 1.54
N THR A 402 -8.57 25.73 2.47
CA THR A 402 -9.69 24.79 2.24
C THR A 402 -11.02 25.52 2.07
N ARG A 403 -11.02 26.85 1.94
CA ARG A 403 -12.23 27.65 1.72
C ARG A 403 -12.73 27.44 0.30
N LEU A 404 -14.07 27.39 0.15
CA LEU A 404 -14.75 27.38 -1.14
C LEU A 404 -14.69 28.74 -1.81
#